data_0e4931160db72c9e4a9e32771e76fa80
#
_entry.id   0e4931160db72c9e4a9e32771e76fa80
#
_cell.length_a   1.000
_cell.length_b   1.000
_cell.length_c   1.000
_cell.angle_alpha   90.00
_cell.angle_beta   90.00
_cell.angle_gamma   90.00
#
_symmetry.space_group_name_H-M   'P 1'
#
loop_
_entity.id
_entity.type
_entity.pdbx_description
1 polymer ?
#
loop_
_entity_poly.entity_id
_entity_poly.type
_entity_poly.pdbx_seq_one_letter_code
_entity_poly.pdbx_strand_id
1 'polypeptide(L)'
;MTSVVSVRDLRKSYGNFTALDGVSFDIEAGETFALLGPNGAGKSTTIEILEGYRDRTSGEASVLGVDPGKGGLDWKAQLGIVLQSTGESGNITVREQLTHFAGFYPNARDVDEVIAAVGLEAKQKAMIRKLSGGQRRRVDVALGIIGRPELLFLDEPTTGFDPEARRQFWELIRSLKAEGTTILLTTHYLDEAAQLGDRAGIIAGGRLIDIGRIDEIGGADARVPVVRWLENGQQREERTTTPGALVARLGEPEGLEVIRPSLEDIYLTLVGGYEAGEVSTSSTTGTTEGAAL
;
A
#
# COMPACT_ATOMS: atom_id res chain seq x y z
N MET A 1 2.09 -4.01 -20.80
CA MET A 1 1.42 -4.62 -19.62
C MET A 1 0.03 -4.02 -19.54
N THR A 2 -0.95 -4.75 -19.02
CA THR A 2 -2.33 -4.26 -19.01
C THR A 2 -2.59 -3.62 -17.66
N SER A 3 -2.96 -2.33 -17.64
CA SER A 3 -3.30 -1.61 -16.41
C SER A 3 -4.63 -2.16 -15.86
N VAL A 4 -4.61 -2.60 -14.60
CA VAL A 4 -5.77 -3.09 -13.85
C VAL A 4 -6.50 -1.95 -13.16
N VAL A 5 -5.75 -0.95 -12.69
CA VAL A 5 -6.29 0.30 -12.15
C VAL A 5 -5.69 1.47 -12.92
N SER A 6 -6.55 2.37 -13.38
CA SER A 6 -6.14 3.62 -14.03
C SER A 6 -6.89 4.79 -13.41
N VAL A 7 -6.14 5.78 -12.94
CA VAL A 7 -6.65 6.99 -12.27
C VAL A 7 -6.08 8.21 -12.97
N ARG A 8 -6.95 9.16 -13.36
CA ARG A 8 -6.56 10.41 -14.07
C ARG A 8 -7.25 11.61 -13.44
N ASP A 9 -6.47 12.54 -12.97
CA ASP A 9 -6.90 13.81 -12.36
C ASP A 9 -8.04 13.62 -11.32
N LEU A 10 -7.93 12.57 -10.49
CA LEU A 10 -8.96 12.21 -9.53
C LEU A 10 -9.10 13.30 -8.47
N ARG A 11 -10.32 13.82 -8.32
CA ARG A 11 -10.64 14.88 -7.36
C ARG A 11 -11.81 14.47 -6.48
N LYS A 12 -11.71 14.83 -5.20
CA LYS A 12 -12.79 14.67 -4.22
C LYS A 12 -12.84 15.86 -3.28
N SER A 13 -14.02 16.52 -3.24
CA SER A 13 -14.29 17.61 -2.30
C SER A 13 -15.51 17.30 -1.44
N TYR A 14 -15.49 17.77 -0.20
CA TYR A 14 -16.56 17.73 0.78
C TYR A 14 -16.86 19.17 1.22
N GLY A 15 -17.82 19.79 0.57
CA GLY A 15 -18.05 21.22 0.76
C GLY A 15 -16.78 22.02 0.40
N ASN A 16 -16.23 22.74 1.35
CA ASN A 16 -15.01 23.54 1.18
C ASN A 16 -13.69 22.76 1.41
N PHE A 17 -13.77 21.50 1.84
CA PHE A 17 -12.59 20.68 2.09
C PHE A 17 -12.28 19.82 0.85
N THR A 18 -11.08 19.96 0.30
CA THR A 18 -10.59 19.13 -0.81
C THR A 18 -9.76 17.98 -0.25
N ALA A 19 -10.27 16.76 -0.37
CA ALA A 19 -9.59 15.55 0.08
C ALA A 19 -8.65 14.97 -0.97
N LEU A 20 -8.98 15.13 -2.28
CA LEU A 20 -8.12 14.74 -3.40
C LEU A 20 -8.12 15.88 -4.42
N ASP A 21 -6.92 16.22 -4.90
CA ASP A 21 -6.69 17.33 -5.82
C ASP A 21 -5.79 16.91 -6.99
N GLY A 22 -6.35 16.12 -7.91
CA GLY A 22 -5.69 15.76 -9.17
C GLY A 22 -4.75 14.56 -9.07
N VAL A 23 -5.13 13.52 -8.30
CA VAL A 23 -4.35 12.28 -8.18
C VAL A 23 -4.40 11.48 -9.49
N SER A 24 -3.22 11.06 -9.99
CA SER A 24 -3.11 10.25 -11.22
C SER A 24 -2.06 9.16 -11.06
N PHE A 25 -2.44 7.90 -11.31
CA PHE A 25 -1.54 6.74 -11.30
C PHE A 25 -2.16 5.53 -12.01
N ASP A 26 -1.34 4.53 -12.29
CA ASP A 26 -1.75 3.24 -12.83
C ASP A 26 -1.19 2.12 -11.97
N ILE A 27 -1.91 0.99 -11.91
CA ILE A 27 -1.47 -0.26 -11.30
C ILE A 27 -1.55 -1.36 -12.37
N GLU A 28 -0.45 -2.08 -12.56
CA GLU A 28 -0.34 -3.17 -13.52
C GLU A 28 -0.87 -4.49 -12.94
N ALA A 29 -1.28 -5.42 -13.82
CA ALA A 29 -1.73 -6.74 -13.40
C ALA A 29 -0.63 -7.51 -12.64
N GLY A 30 -0.98 -8.09 -11.48
CA GLY A 30 -0.06 -8.84 -10.61
C GLY A 30 0.90 -7.97 -9.81
N GLU A 31 0.77 -6.64 -9.88
CA GLU A 31 1.57 -5.69 -9.10
C GLU A 31 1.03 -5.56 -7.66
N THR A 32 1.94 -5.39 -6.71
CA THR A 32 1.60 -4.84 -5.39
C THR A 32 1.97 -3.36 -5.37
N PHE A 33 0.96 -2.50 -5.35
CA PHE A 33 1.11 -1.05 -5.28
C PHE A 33 0.82 -0.55 -3.86
N ALA A 34 1.77 0.18 -3.25
CA ALA A 34 1.62 0.78 -1.94
C ALA A 34 1.26 2.27 -2.05
N LEU A 35 0.11 2.68 -1.51
CA LEU A 35 -0.26 4.09 -1.40
C LEU A 35 0.10 4.61 0.00
N LEU A 36 1.17 5.40 0.08
CA LEU A 36 1.76 5.91 1.30
C LEU A 36 1.37 7.36 1.54
N GLY A 37 1.30 7.78 2.79
CA GLY A 37 1.03 9.18 3.13
C GLY A 37 0.61 9.33 4.60
N PRO A 38 0.65 10.56 5.14
CA PRO A 38 0.21 10.82 6.50
C PRO A 38 -1.30 10.61 6.66
N ASN A 39 -1.78 10.62 7.90
CA ASN A 39 -3.21 10.58 8.19
C ASN A 39 -3.91 11.81 7.59
N GLY A 40 -5.06 11.59 6.96
CA GLY A 40 -5.79 12.66 6.28
C GLY A 40 -5.25 13.05 4.89
N ALA A 41 -4.20 12.41 4.38
CA ALA A 41 -3.63 12.72 3.07
C ALA A 41 -4.53 12.35 1.87
N GLY A 42 -5.59 11.55 2.08
CA GLY A 42 -6.51 11.12 1.01
C GLY A 42 -6.42 9.63 0.65
N LYS A 43 -5.60 8.82 1.35
CA LYS A 43 -5.43 7.38 1.04
C LYS A 43 -6.75 6.61 1.04
N SER A 44 -7.47 6.60 2.17
CA SER A 44 -8.75 5.88 2.29
C SER A 44 -9.81 6.44 1.33
N THR A 45 -9.83 7.77 1.11
CA THR A 45 -10.73 8.37 0.11
C THR A 45 -10.44 7.86 -1.30
N THR A 46 -9.16 7.69 -1.65
CA THR A 46 -8.76 7.13 -2.94
C THR A 46 -9.24 5.69 -3.07
N ILE A 47 -8.97 4.83 -2.07
CA ILE A 47 -9.41 3.43 -2.06
C ILE A 47 -10.93 3.33 -2.14
N GLU A 48 -11.68 4.05 -1.30
CA GLU A 48 -13.14 4.03 -1.28
C GLU A 48 -13.77 4.42 -2.63
N ILE A 49 -13.13 5.31 -3.39
CA ILE A 49 -13.56 5.66 -4.75
C ILE A 49 -13.29 4.48 -5.71
N LEU A 50 -12.12 3.86 -5.62
CA LEU A 50 -11.74 2.73 -6.48
C LEU A 50 -12.53 1.46 -6.20
N GLU A 51 -12.98 1.26 -4.97
CA GLU A 51 -13.89 0.19 -4.56
C GLU A 51 -15.35 0.41 -5.03
N GLY A 52 -15.66 1.62 -5.52
CA GLY A 52 -17.02 2.02 -5.86
C GLY A 52 -17.93 2.24 -4.65
N TYR A 53 -17.34 2.46 -3.47
CA TYR A 53 -18.08 2.81 -2.24
C TYR A 53 -18.38 4.31 -2.17
N ARG A 54 -17.54 5.15 -2.78
CA ARG A 54 -17.63 6.61 -2.74
C ARG A 54 -17.56 7.21 -4.14
N ASP A 55 -18.40 8.22 -4.39
CA ASP A 55 -18.36 8.97 -5.64
C ASP A 55 -17.19 9.97 -5.62
N ARG A 56 -16.49 10.09 -6.74
CA ARG A 56 -15.55 11.18 -7.03
C ARG A 56 -16.27 12.47 -7.37
N THR A 57 -15.64 13.62 -7.18
CA THR A 57 -16.15 14.92 -7.62
C THR A 57 -15.89 15.13 -9.11
N SER A 58 -14.68 14.79 -9.59
CA SER A 58 -14.28 14.84 -11.00
C SER A 58 -13.06 13.93 -11.26
N GLY A 59 -12.59 13.92 -12.50
CA GLY A 59 -11.53 13.03 -12.96
C GLY A 59 -12.05 11.67 -13.42
N GLU A 60 -11.14 10.78 -13.80
CA GLU A 60 -11.46 9.47 -14.33
C GLU A 60 -10.85 8.37 -13.45
N ALA A 61 -11.58 7.29 -13.29
CA ALA A 61 -11.11 6.08 -12.64
C ALA A 61 -11.66 4.85 -13.38
N SER A 62 -10.78 3.89 -13.61
CA SER A 62 -11.13 2.57 -14.15
C SER A 62 -10.47 1.50 -13.29
N VAL A 63 -11.24 0.50 -12.90
CA VAL A 63 -10.79 -0.66 -12.13
C VAL A 63 -11.27 -1.91 -12.85
N LEU A 64 -10.35 -2.78 -13.25
CA LEU A 64 -10.65 -3.96 -14.09
C LEU A 64 -11.44 -3.57 -15.36
N GLY A 65 -11.12 -2.41 -15.96
CA GLY A 65 -11.79 -1.90 -17.16
C GLY A 65 -13.16 -1.27 -16.94
N VAL A 66 -13.63 -1.16 -15.69
CA VAL A 66 -14.94 -0.63 -15.33
C VAL A 66 -14.80 0.66 -14.52
N ASP A 67 -15.64 1.66 -14.76
CA ASP A 67 -15.78 2.83 -13.89
C ASP A 67 -16.38 2.39 -12.54
N PRO A 68 -15.67 2.56 -11.40
CA PRO A 68 -16.13 2.10 -10.08
C PRO A 68 -17.53 2.62 -9.72
N GLY A 69 -17.88 3.84 -10.11
CA GLY A 69 -19.23 4.41 -9.88
C GLY A 69 -20.36 3.71 -10.65
N LYS A 70 -20.01 2.81 -11.58
CA LYS A 70 -20.95 2.05 -12.41
C LYS A 70 -20.81 0.53 -12.23
N GLY A 71 -19.92 0.08 -11.34
CA GLY A 71 -19.62 -1.32 -11.12
C GLY A 71 -20.83 -2.12 -10.60
N GLY A 72 -21.22 -3.17 -11.35
CA GLY A 72 -22.25 -4.13 -10.97
C GLY A 72 -21.74 -5.24 -10.05
N LEU A 73 -22.61 -6.22 -9.74
CA LEU A 73 -22.27 -7.33 -8.85
C LEU A 73 -21.15 -8.21 -9.41
N ASP A 74 -21.14 -8.47 -10.71
CA ASP A 74 -20.10 -9.29 -11.37
C ASP A 74 -18.73 -8.64 -11.28
N TRP A 75 -18.68 -7.32 -11.38
CA TRP A 75 -17.45 -6.56 -11.17
C TRP A 75 -17.00 -6.59 -9.70
N LYS A 76 -17.94 -6.38 -8.76
CA LYS A 76 -17.65 -6.44 -7.31
C LYS A 76 -17.17 -7.82 -6.88
N ALA A 77 -17.62 -8.89 -7.53
CA ALA A 77 -17.19 -10.25 -7.24
C ALA A 77 -15.69 -10.49 -7.61
N GLN A 78 -15.10 -9.64 -8.43
CA GLN A 78 -13.68 -9.70 -8.78
C GLN A 78 -12.78 -8.92 -7.81
N LEU A 79 -13.40 -8.18 -6.87
CA LEU A 79 -12.69 -7.38 -5.88
C LEU A 79 -12.65 -8.08 -4.53
N GLY A 80 -11.52 -8.01 -3.88
CA GLY A 80 -11.37 -8.30 -2.46
C GLY A 80 -11.17 -6.99 -1.70
N ILE A 81 -11.87 -6.80 -0.59
CA ILE A 81 -11.80 -5.57 0.19
C ILE A 81 -11.56 -5.90 1.66
N VAL A 82 -10.52 -5.33 2.24
CA VAL A 82 -10.20 -5.45 3.67
C VAL A 82 -10.12 -4.05 4.28
N LEU A 83 -11.21 -3.61 4.87
CA LEU A 83 -11.37 -2.28 5.46
C LEU A 83 -10.54 -2.12 6.74
N GLN A 84 -10.20 -0.88 7.12
CA GLN A 84 -9.48 -0.55 8.36
C GLN A 84 -10.22 -1.02 9.62
N SER A 85 -11.54 -0.92 9.65
CA SER A 85 -12.37 -1.40 10.75
C SER A 85 -13.58 -2.15 10.21
N THR A 86 -13.83 -3.33 10.77
CA THR A 86 -15.06 -4.08 10.52
C THR A 86 -16.01 -3.93 11.70
N GLY A 87 -17.30 -3.83 11.40
CA GLY A 87 -18.36 -3.71 12.40
C GLY A 87 -18.41 -4.92 13.36
N GLU A 88 -19.28 -4.84 14.37
CA GLU A 88 -19.49 -5.92 15.33
C GLU A 88 -19.88 -7.21 14.62
N SER A 89 -19.01 -8.21 14.71
CA SER A 89 -19.27 -9.55 14.21
C SER A 89 -20.29 -10.24 15.13
N GLY A 90 -21.36 -10.76 14.54
CA GLY A 90 -22.44 -11.45 15.25
C GLY A 90 -22.02 -12.71 16.01
N ASN A 91 -23.02 -13.45 16.52
CA ASN A 91 -22.87 -14.76 17.17
C ASN A 91 -22.64 -15.90 16.15
N ILE A 92 -21.61 -15.76 15.33
CA ILE A 92 -21.25 -16.71 14.27
C ILE A 92 -19.79 -17.14 14.45
N THR A 93 -19.46 -18.36 14.09
CA THR A 93 -18.07 -18.85 14.12
C THR A 93 -17.31 -18.40 12.88
N VAL A 94 -15.96 -18.47 12.95
CA VAL A 94 -15.09 -18.15 11.81
C VAL A 94 -15.47 -18.99 10.59
N ARG A 95 -15.61 -20.31 10.75
CA ARG A 95 -15.97 -21.21 9.65
C ARG A 95 -17.34 -20.90 9.06
N GLU A 96 -18.35 -20.70 9.90
CA GLU A 96 -19.71 -20.39 9.43
C GLU A 96 -19.73 -19.10 8.63
N GLN A 97 -19.02 -18.06 9.08
CA GLN A 97 -18.94 -16.80 8.35
C GLN A 97 -18.26 -16.97 6.99
N LEU A 98 -17.11 -17.66 6.94
CA LEU A 98 -16.41 -17.90 5.68
C LEU A 98 -17.24 -18.77 4.72
N THR A 99 -17.90 -19.81 5.24
CA THR A 99 -18.80 -20.65 4.43
C THR A 99 -19.98 -19.83 3.86
N HIS A 100 -20.55 -18.95 4.67
CA HIS A 100 -21.63 -18.07 4.23
C HIS A 100 -21.16 -17.13 3.11
N PHE A 101 -20.00 -16.48 3.29
CA PHE A 101 -19.43 -15.56 2.29
C PHE A 101 -18.99 -16.29 1.02
N ALA A 102 -18.42 -17.49 1.13
CA ALA A 102 -18.07 -18.31 -0.04
C ALA A 102 -19.28 -18.56 -0.95
N GLY A 103 -20.49 -18.67 -0.38
CA GLY A 103 -21.72 -18.85 -1.14
C GLY A 103 -22.11 -17.68 -2.05
N PHE A 104 -21.51 -16.50 -1.89
CA PHE A 104 -21.75 -15.36 -2.78
C PHE A 104 -20.88 -15.37 -4.06
N TYR A 105 -19.85 -16.21 -4.11
CA TYR A 105 -18.89 -16.24 -5.20
C TYR A 105 -19.00 -17.56 -5.99
N PRO A 106 -19.02 -17.50 -7.34
CA PRO A 106 -19.16 -18.71 -8.16
C PRO A 106 -17.91 -19.62 -8.08
N ASN A 107 -16.74 -19.06 -7.83
CA ASN A 107 -15.44 -19.74 -7.76
C ASN A 107 -14.71 -19.46 -6.45
N ALA A 108 -15.43 -19.53 -5.31
CA ALA A 108 -14.83 -19.30 -4.02
C ALA A 108 -13.65 -20.25 -3.77
N ARG A 109 -12.67 -19.78 -2.98
CA ARG A 109 -11.61 -20.66 -2.42
C ARG A 109 -12.25 -21.66 -1.47
N ASP A 110 -11.58 -22.80 -1.30
CA ASP A 110 -11.93 -23.72 -0.24
C ASP A 110 -11.80 -23.06 1.14
N VAL A 111 -12.81 -23.23 2.00
CA VAL A 111 -12.87 -22.59 3.31
C VAL A 111 -11.74 -23.06 4.23
N ASP A 112 -11.36 -24.34 4.15
CA ASP A 112 -10.26 -24.88 4.97
C ASP A 112 -8.91 -24.34 4.51
N GLU A 113 -8.70 -24.22 3.20
CA GLU A 113 -7.50 -23.56 2.63
C GLU A 113 -7.37 -22.11 3.10
N VAL A 114 -8.47 -21.33 3.06
CA VAL A 114 -8.47 -19.94 3.52
C VAL A 114 -8.21 -19.83 5.02
N ILE A 115 -8.84 -20.69 5.85
CA ILE A 115 -8.62 -20.72 7.30
C ILE A 115 -7.14 -21.01 7.61
N ALA A 116 -6.54 -21.97 6.90
CA ALA A 116 -5.12 -22.29 7.04
C ALA A 116 -4.21 -21.14 6.60
N ALA A 117 -4.52 -20.52 5.44
CA ALA A 117 -3.74 -19.41 4.89
C ALA A 117 -3.66 -18.20 5.83
N VAL A 118 -4.72 -17.95 6.62
CA VAL A 118 -4.72 -16.85 7.61
C VAL A 118 -4.33 -17.32 9.03
N GLY A 119 -3.96 -18.59 9.23
CA GLY A 119 -3.52 -19.16 10.51
C GLY A 119 -4.62 -19.17 11.58
N LEU A 120 -5.84 -19.54 11.21
CA LEU A 120 -7.00 -19.59 12.10
C LEU A 120 -7.54 -21.01 12.34
N GLU A 121 -6.79 -22.08 12.03
CA GLU A 121 -7.23 -23.48 12.16
C GLU A 121 -7.69 -23.80 13.59
N ALA A 122 -6.90 -23.38 14.60
CA ALA A 122 -7.24 -23.58 16.00
C ALA A 122 -8.45 -22.77 16.48
N LYS A 123 -8.89 -21.78 15.69
CA LYS A 123 -9.99 -20.85 16.02
C LYS A 123 -11.19 -20.96 15.09
N GLN A 124 -11.20 -21.89 14.15
CA GLN A 124 -12.27 -22.03 13.15
C GLN A 124 -13.69 -22.21 13.75
N LYS A 125 -13.79 -22.84 14.93
CA LYS A 125 -15.05 -23.04 15.67
C LYS A 125 -15.30 -21.98 16.75
N ALA A 126 -14.38 -21.01 16.92
CA ALA A 126 -14.57 -19.93 17.86
C ALA A 126 -15.55 -18.89 17.30
N MET A 127 -16.39 -18.33 18.15
CA MET A 127 -17.23 -17.18 17.78
C MET A 127 -16.34 -15.97 17.55
N ILE A 128 -16.59 -15.21 16.49
CA ILE A 128 -15.77 -14.06 16.07
C ILE A 128 -15.68 -13.01 17.18
N ARG A 129 -16.76 -12.76 17.90
CA ARG A 129 -16.77 -11.83 19.05
C ARG A 129 -15.79 -12.20 20.17
N LYS A 130 -15.34 -13.48 20.26
CA LYS A 130 -14.40 -13.98 21.26
C LYS A 130 -12.94 -13.95 20.79
N LEU A 131 -12.69 -13.54 19.57
CA LEU A 131 -11.36 -13.42 18.98
C LEU A 131 -10.65 -12.17 19.50
N SER A 132 -9.32 -12.21 19.57
CA SER A 132 -8.50 -11.02 19.75
C SER A 132 -8.63 -10.08 18.53
N GLY A 133 -8.20 -8.82 18.68
CA GLY A 133 -8.22 -7.86 17.57
C GLY A 133 -7.46 -8.38 16.34
N GLY A 134 -6.23 -8.90 16.54
CA GLY A 134 -5.43 -9.48 15.45
C GLY A 134 -6.09 -10.71 14.81
N GLN A 135 -6.74 -11.59 15.61
CA GLN A 135 -7.49 -12.72 15.06
C GLN A 135 -8.72 -12.28 14.25
N ARG A 136 -9.44 -11.25 14.70
CA ARG A 136 -10.54 -10.66 13.91
C ARG A 136 -10.03 -10.11 12.59
N ARG A 137 -8.90 -9.38 12.63
CA ARG A 137 -8.28 -8.83 11.41
C ARG A 137 -7.92 -9.93 10.40
N ARG A 138 -7.45 -11.10 10.87
CA ARG A 138 -7.21 -12.28 10.02
C ARG A 138 -8.51 -12.82 9.39
N VAL A 139 -9.64 -12.75 10.09
CA VAL A 139 -10.95 -13.08 9.52
C VAL A 139 -11.33 -12.10 8.41
N ASP A 140 -11.09 -10.80 8.60
CA ASP A 140 -11.37 -9.78 7.58
C ASP A 140 -10.56 -10.03 6.30
N VAL A 141 -9.28 -10.37 6.47
CA VAL A 141 -8.43 -10.77 5.33
C VAL A 141 -8.98 -12.03 4.65
N ALA A 142 -9.38 -13.04 5.45
CA ALA A 142 -9.97 -14.27 4.92
C ALA A 142 -11.23 -13.99 4.09
N LEU A 143 -12.08 -13.06 4.53
CA LEU A 143 -13.26 -12.60 3.80
C LEU A 143 -12.88 -11.88 2.50
N GLY A 144 -11.82 -11.07 2.52
CA GLY A 144 -11.34 -10.38 1.34
C GLY A 144 -10.79 -11.30 0.25
N ILE A 145 -10.24 -12.47 0.62
CA ILE A 145 -9.61 -13.40 -0.33
C ILE A 145 -10.49 -14.60 -0.71
N ILE A 146 -11.61 -14.85 0.00
CA ILE A 146 -12.46 -16.03 -0.23
C ILE A 146 -13.01 -16.11 -1.65
N GLY A 147 -13.27 -14.95 -2.28
CA GLY A 147 -13.82 -14.84 -3.63
C GLY A 147 -12.79 -15.05 -4.76
N ARG A 148 -11.51 -15.33 -4.49
CA ARG A 148 -10.42 -15.33 -5.47
C ARG A 148 -10.35 -14.02 -6.26
N PRO A 149 -10.16 -12.87 -5.60
CA PRO A 149 -10.20 -11.58 -6.28
C PRO A 149 -9.04 -11.44 -7.29
N GLU A 150 -9.32 -10.73 -8.39
CA GLU A 150 -8.29 -10.28 -9.34
C GLU A 150 -7.54 -9.05 -8.78
N LEU A 151 -8.26 -8.21 -8.00
CA LEU A 151 -7.70 -7.05 -7.30
C LEU A 151 -8.12 -7.07 -5.83
N LEU A 152 -7.13 -6.98 -4.94
CA LEU A 152 -7.31 -6.94 -3.48
C LEU A 152 -6.94 -5.55 -2.94
N PHE A 153 -7.90 -4.89 -2.31
CA PHE A 153 -7.71 -3.66 -1.57
C PHE A 153 -7.44 -3.97 -0.09
N LEU A 154 -6.39 -3.37 0.46
CA LEU A 154 -5.96 -3.56 1.84
C LEU A 154 -5.76 -2.18 2.50
N ASP A 155 -6.71 -1.77 3.33
CA ASP A 155 -6.59 -0.50 4.06
C ASP A 155 -6.00 -0.75 5.44
N GLU A 156 -4.71 -0.40 5.63
CA GLU A 156 -3.91 -0.58 6.84
C GLU A 156 -4.02 -2.00 7.45
N PRO A 157 -3.70 -3.05 6.68
CA PRO A 157 -4.11 -4.43 7.00
C PRO A 157 -3.46 -5.00 8.26
N THR A 158 -2.27 -4.54 8.66
CA THR A 158 -1.52 -5.10 9.80
C THR A 158 -1.62 -4.26 11.08
N THR A 159 -2.49 -3.27 11.10
CA THR A 159 -2.71 -2.46 12.31
C THR A 159 -3.15 -3.35 13.48
N GLY A 160 -2.39 -3.27 14.59
CA GLY A 160 -2.64 -4.09 15.77
C GLY A 160 -2.11 -5.52 15.73
N PHE A 161 -1.34 -5.89 14.71
CA PHE A 161 -0.62 -7.16 14.67
C PHE A 161 0.67 -7.10 15.50
N ASP A 162 0.97 -8.21 16.20
CA ASP A 162 2.31 -8.42 16.71
C ASP A 162 3.31 -8.72 15.56
N PRO A 163 4.63 -8.69 15.82
CA PRO A 163 5.63 -8.89 14.77
C PRO A 163 5.53 -10.25 14.07
N GLU A 164 5.11 -11.31 14.77
CA GLU A 164 4.97 -12.64 14.19
C GLU A 164 3.74 -12.70 13.26
N ALA A 165 2.59 -12.20 13.72
CA ALA A 165 1.38 -12.11 12.93
C ALA A 165 1.60 -11.29 11.65
N ARG A 166 2.39 -10.19 11.75
CA ARG A 166 2.72 -9.35 10.60
C ARG A 166 3.56 -10.12 9.57
N ARG A 167 4.55 -10.90 9.99
CA ARG A 167 5.36 -11.72 9.07
C ARG A 167 4.52 -12.77 8.35
N GLN A 168 3.65 -13.48 9.09
CA GLN A 168 2.73 -14.47 8.50
C GLN A 168 1.78 -13.82 7.49
N PHE A 169 1.29 -12.62 7.79
CA PHE A 169 0.48 -11.85 6.85
C PHE A 169 1.26 -11.48 5.59
N TRP A 170 2.51 -11.05 5.71
CA TRP A 170 3.35 -10.74 4.55
C TRP A 170 3.60 -11.96 3.66
N GLU A 171 3.78 -13.14 4.26
CA GLU A 171 3.88 -14.40 3.52
C GLU A 171 2.60 -14.72 2.75
N LEU A 172 1.44 -14.52 3.36
CA LEU A 172 0.15 -14.67 2.69
C LEU A 172 0.04 -13.70 1.50
N ILE A 173 0.37 -12.43 1.66
CA ILE A 173 0.30 -11.44 0.58
C ILE A 173 1.23 -11.83 -0.58
N ARG A 174 2.45 -12.29 -0.28
CA ARG A 174 3.37 -12.80 -1.32
C ARG A 174 2.82 -14.02 -2.05
N SER A 175 2.13 -14.93 -1.36
CA SER A 175 1.50 -16.08 -2.00
C SER A 175 0.34 -15.68 -2.93
N LEU A 176 -0.51 -14.76 -2.50
CA LEU A 176 -1.60 -14.23 -3.33
C LEU A 176 -1.07 -13.52 -4.58
N LYS A 177 0.00 -12.73 -4.43
CA LYS A 177 0.70 -12.11 -5.56
C LYS A 177 1.27 -13.17 -6.52
N ALA A 178 1.90 -14.22 -6.00
CA ALA A 178 2.45 -15.31 -6.82
C ALA A 178 1.34 -16.07 -7.59
N GLU A 179 0.11 -16.09 -7.09
CA GLU A 179 -1.07 -16.61 -7.78
C GLU A 179 -1.63 -15.65 -8.85
N GLY A 180 -1.07 -14.43 -8.97
CA GLY A 180 -1.47 -13.42 -9.95
C GLY A 180 -2.45 -12.36 -9.44
N THR A 181 -2.79 -12.35 -8.15
CA THR A 181 -3.64 -11.30 -7.55
C THR A 181 -2.91 -9.96 -7.59
N THR A 182 -3.56 -8.92 -8.12
CA THR A 182 -3.11 -7.53 -8.02
C THR A 182 -3.48 -6.97 -6.65
N ILE A 183 -2.61 -6.18 -6.04
CA ILE A 183 -2.82 -5.70 -4.67
C ILE A 183 -2.60 -4.19 -4.60
N LEU A 184 -3.59 -3.46 -4.08
CA LEU A 184 -3.44 -2.07 -3.66
C LEU A 184 -3.52 -2.02 -2.13
N LEU A 185 -2.41 -1.65 -1.50
CA LEU A 185 -2.36 -1.52 -0.05
C LEU A 185 -2.11 -0.08 0.38
N THR A 186 -2.78 0.36 1.43
CA THR A 186 -2.36 1.53 2.20
C THR A 186 -1.69 1.08 3.48
N THR A 187 -0.68 1.79 3.88
CA THR A 187 -0.03 1.57 5.17
C THR A 187 0.67 2.84 5.65
N HIS A 188 0.80 2.97 6.94
CA HIS A 188 1.71 3.92 7.58
C HIS A 188 3.00 3.23 8.08
N TYR A 189 3.09 1.90 7.93
CA TYR A 189 4.30 1.12 8.21
C TYR A 189 5.14 1.02 6.93
N LEU A 190 6.17 1.82 6.84
CA LEU A 190 7.02 1.90 5.64
C LEU A 190 7.78 0.60 5.39
N ASP A 191 8.09 -0.16 6.45
CA ASP A 191 8.64 -1.52 6.36
C ASP A 191 7.69 -2.46 5.60
N GLU A 192 6.38 -2.35 5.81
CA GLU A 192 5.38 -3.15 5.09
C GLU A 192 5.41 -2.85 3.59
N ALA A 193 5.43 -1.56 3.24
CA ALA A 193 5.55 -1.14 1.84
C ALA A 193 6.87 -1.62 1.22
N ALA A 194 7.97 -1.51 1.95
CA ALA A 194 9.29 -1.97 1.50
C ALA A 194 9.37 -3.49 1.29
N GLN A 195 8.61 -4.27 2.06
CA GLN A 195 8.60 -5.74 2.00
C GLN A 195 7.64 -6.31 0.96
N LEU A 196 6.55 -5.62 0.68
CA LEU A 196 5.45 -6.14 -0.15
C LEU A 196 5.31 -5.42 -1.49
N GLY A 197 5.61 -4.10 -1.53
CA GLY A 197 5.37 -3.26 -2.70
C GLY A 197 6.39 -3.47 -3.82
N ASP A 198 5.92 -3.48 -5.05
CA ASP A 198 6.77 -3.32 -6.24
C ASP A 198 6.99 -1.84 -6.52
N ARG A 199 5.89 -1.09 -6.47
CA ARG A 199 5.85 0.36 -6.63
C ARG A 199 5.09 1.00 -5.48
N ALA A 200 5.38 2.28 -5.25
CA ALA A 200 4.62 3.09 -4.33
C ALA A 200 4.24 4.44 -4.94
N GLY A 201 3.13 5.00 -4.45
CA GLY A 201 2.78 6.39 -4.60
C GLY A 201 2.75 7.07 -3.23
N ILE A 202 3.37 8.22 -3.11
CA ILE A 202 3.33 9.03 -1.89
C ILE A 202 2.30 10.15 -2.08
N ILE A 203 1.26 10.15 -1.24
CA ILE A 203 0.22 11.17 -1.27
C ILE A 203 0.33 12.07 -0.04
N ALA A 204 0.30 13.38 -0.26
CA ALA A 204 0.26 14.40 0.78
C ALA A 204 -0.66 15.55 0.36
N GLY A 205 -1.46 16.09 1.29
CA GLY A 205 -2.41 17.17 1.00
C GLY A 205 -3.37 16.88 -0.16
N GLY A 206 -3.76 15.63 -0.36
CA GLY A 206 -4.64 15.20 -1.46
C GLY A 206 -3.97 15.13 -2.82
N ARG A 207 -2.64 15.27 -2.92
CA ARG A 207 -1.87 15.20 -4.16
C ARG A 207 -0.82 14.10 -4.12
N LEU A 208 -0.57 13.49 -5.26
CA LEU A 208 0.53 12.54 -5.41
C LEU A 208 1.83 13.35 -5.58
N ILE A 209 2.76 13.20 -4.63
CA ILE A 209 4.02 13.96 -4.61
C ILE A 209 5.18 13.18 -5.20
N ASP A 210 5.13 11.84 -5.16
CA ASP A 210 6.09 10.96 -5.83
C ASP A 210 5.44 9.62 -6.17
N ILE A 211 5.91 8.96 -7.23
CA ILE A 211 5.48 7.63 -7.66
C ILE A 211 6.59 6.91 -8.41
N GLY A 212 6.85 5.67 -8.05
CA GLY A 212 7.88 4.87 -8.70
C GLY A 212 8.04 3.50 -8.06
N ARG A 213 9.05 2.77 -8.50
CA ARG A 213 9.46 1.53 -7.85
C ARG A 213 9.91 1.82 -6.42
N ILE A 214 9.68 0.87 -5.51
CA ILE A 214 10.07 1.03 -4.10
C ILE A 214 11.57 1.36 -3.96
N ASP A 215 12.40 0.77 -4.81
CA ASP A 215 13.85 1.00 -4.83
C ASP A 215 14.28 2.29 -5.56
N GLU A 216 13.37 3.03 -6.18
CA GLU A 216 13.61 4.27 -6.93
C GLU A 216 12.92 5.51 -6.35
N ILE A 217 11.93 5.33 -5.45
CA ILE A 217 11.22 6.43 -4.76
C ILE A 217 12.22 7.44 -4.18
N GLY A 218 11.95 8.72 -4.35
CA GLY A 218 12.80 9.84 -3.92
C GLY A 218 13.96 10.14 -4.87
N GLY A 219 14.15 9.31 -5.91
CA GLY A 219 15.24 9.47 -6.87
C GLY A 219 16.62 9.05 -6.32
N ALA A 220 17.62 9.15 -7.17
CA ALA A 220 18.98 8.71 -6.85
C ALA A 220 19.62 9.50 -5.71
N ASP A 221 19.37 10.79 -5.64
CA ASP A 221 19.97 11.68 -4.63
C ASP A 221 19.47 11.38 -3.21
N ALA A 222 18.20 10.99 -3.05
CA ALA A 222 17.64 10.61 -1.76
C ALA A 222 18.29 9.34 -1.18
N ARG A 223 18.87 8.50 -2.04
CA ARG A 223 19.47 7.20 -1.70
C ARG A 223 20.98 7.22 -1.52
N VAL A 224 21.61 8.40 -1.67
CA VAL A 224 23.05 8.55 -1.45
C VAL A 224 23.38 8.21 -0.01
N PRO A 225 24.28 7.22 0.25
CA PRO A 225 24.68 6.86 1.60
C PRO A 225 25.30 8.04 2.36
N VAL A 226 25.08 8.06 3.67
CA VAL A 226 25.67 9.00 4.61
C VAL A 226 26.72 8.26 5.43
N VAL A 227 27.96 8.73 5.39
CA VAL A 227 29.01 8.26 6.28
C VAL A 227 29.08 9.22 7.46
N ARG A 228 28.99 8.69 8.66
CA ARG A 228 29.00 9.45 9.92
C ARG A 228 30.13 8.95 10.78
N TRP A 229 30.86 9.88 11.44
CA TRP A 229 31.96 9.57 12.33
C TRP A 229 32.16 10.67 13.39
N LEU A 230 32.94 10.38 14.41
CA LEU A 230 33.41 11.40 15.37
C LEU A 230 34.80 11.90 14.97
N GLU A 231 34.93 13.21 14.86
CA GLU A 231 36.22 13.91 14.67
C GLU A 231 36.41 14.88 15.82
N ASN A 232 37.42 14.65 16.66
CA ASN A 232 37.70 15.44 17.87
C ASN A 232 36.50 15.55 18.83
N GLY A 233 35.72 14.45 18.98
CA GLY A 233 34.52 14.42 19.82
C GLY A 233 33.30 15.11 19.22
N GLN A 234 33.37 15.61 17.98
CA GLN A 234 32.26 16.20 17.25
C GLN A 234 31.78 15.24 16.14
N GLN A 235 30.45 15.10 16.02
CA GLN A 235 29.86 14.31 14.95
C GLN A 235 30.06 15.02 13.61
N ARG A 236 30.59 14.29 12.64
CA ARG A 236 30.72 14.68 11.23
C ARG A 236 29.88 13.74 10.38
N GLU A 237 29.39 14.26 9.28
CA GLU A 237 28.72 13.45 8.27
C GLU A 237 28.98 13.96 6.85
N GLU A 238 29.09 13.03 5.91
CA GLU A 238 29.29 13.31 4.49
C GLU A 238 28.41 12.37 3.66
N ARG A 239 27.65 12.93 2.72
CA ARG A 239 26.88 12.15 1.74
C ARG A 239 27.79 11.82 0.56
N THR A 240 27.86 10.53 0.20
CA THR A 240 28.74 10.09 -0.88
C THR A 240 28.23 8.84 -1.59
N THR A 241 28.38 8.82 -2.91
CA THR A 241 28.08 7.63 -3.73
C THR A 241 29.17 6.56 -3.61
N THR A 242 30.33 6.89 -3.01
CA THR A 242 31.48 6.00 -2.82
C THR A 242 31.85 5.87 -1.35
N PRO A 243 30.95 5.36 -0.48
CA PRO A 243 31.19 5.31 0.97
C PRO A 243 32.43 4.48 1.33
N GLY A 244 32.74 3.41 0.59
CA GLY A 244 33.95 2.62 0.81
C GLY A 244 35.26 3.40 0.61
N ALA A 245 35.31 4.31 -0.37
CA ALA A 245 36.48 5.15 -0.60
C ALA A 245 36.63 6.18 0.51
N LEU A 246 35.54 6.76 1.01
CA LEU A 246 35.55 7.69 2.12
C LEU A 246 36.01 6.99 3.42
N VAL A 247 35.45 5.82 3.73
CA VAL A 247 35.83 5.01 4.89
C VAL A 247 37.32 4.65 4.84
N ALA A 248 37.84 4.22 3.67
CA ALA A 248 39.25 3.91 3.49
C ALA A 248 40.18 5.15 3.73
N ARG A 249 39.71 6.35 3.35
CA ARG A 249 40.41 7.61 3.57
C ARG A 249 40.40 8.02 5.05
N LEU A 250 39.31 7.79 5.75
CA LEU A 250 39.16 8.15 7.17
C LEU A 250 39.91 7.18 8.10
N GLY A 251 40.16 5.95 7.65
CA GLY A 251 40.75 4.90 8.49
C GLY A 251 39.71 4.31 9.46
N GLU A 252 40.06 4.26 10.75
CA GLU A 252 39.18 3.74 11.81
C GLU A 252 38.78 4.86 12.79
N PRO A 253 37.98 5.85 12.37
CA PRO A 253 37.52 6.89 13.28
C PRO A 253 36.50 6.33 14.27
N GLU A 254 36.44 6.95 15.44
CA GLU A 254 35.46 6.61 16.46
C GLU A 254 34.04 6.85 15.93
N GLY A 255 33.10 5.95 16.25
CA GLY A 255 31.70 6.10 15.89
C GLY A 255 31.41 6.05 14.37
N LEU A 256 32.29 5.36 13.60
CA LEU A 256 32.11 5.21 12.15
C LEU A 256 30.85 4.39 11.83
N GLU A 257 29.94 5.01 11.10
CA GLU A 257 28.72 4.39 10.58
C GLU A 257 28.56 4.70 9.10
N VAL A 258 28.08 3.73 8.31
CA VAL A 258 27.65 3.92 6.92
C VAL A 258 26.16 3.68 6.88
N ILE A 259 25.40 4.76 6.80
CA ILE A 259 23.94 4.75 6.80
C ILE A 259 23.45 4.82 5.36
N ARG A 260 22.67 3.81 4.95
CA ARG A 260 21.94 3.85 3.68
C ARG A 260 20.52 4.29 3.98
N PRO A 261 20.04 5.40 3.38
CA PRO A 261 18.69 5.90 3.62
C PRO A 261 17.65 4.79 3.38
N SER A 262 16.81 4.56 4.37
CA SER A 262 15.67 3.66 4.30
C SER A 262 14.52 4.31 3.51
N LEU A 263 13.47 3.54 3.16
CA LEU A 263 12.25 4.10 2.60
C LEU A 263 11.62 5.12 3.58
N GLU A 264 11.79 4.93 4.89
CA GLU A 264 11.29 5.85 5.91
C GLU A 264 12.02 7.20 5.87
N ASP A 265 13.34 7.20 5.78
CA ASP A 265 14.13 8.43 5.67
C ASP A 265 13.76 9.23 4.42
N ILE A 266 13.57 8.53 3.30
CA ILE A 266 13.16 9.12 2.03
C ILE A 266 11.75 9.70 2.12
N TYR A 267 10.81 8.93 2.66
CA TYR A 267 9.43 9.35 2.87
C TYR A 267 9.33 10.61 3.74
N LEU A 268 10.03 10.62 4.88
CA LEU A 268 10.06 11.79 5.77
C LEU A 268 10.63 13.04 5.09
N THR A 269 11.66 12.85 4.26
CA THR A 269 12.24 13.95 3.48
C THR A 269 11.25 14.50 2.45
N LEU A 270 10.55 13.64 1.72
CA LEU A 270 9.57 14.05 0.69
C LEU A 270 8.37 14.74 1.30
N VAL A 271 7.78 14.17 2.36
CA VAL A 271 6.59 14.74 3.01
C VAL A 271 6.95 16.04 3.73
N GLY A 272 8.07 16.09 4.46
CA GLY A 272 8.56 17.31 5.12
C GLY A 272 8.87 18.43 4.13
N GLY A 273 9.51 18.13 3.02
CA GLY A 273 9.78 19.09 1.94
C GLY A 273 8.49 19.61 1.28
N TYR A 274 7.49 18.75 1.10
CA TYR A 274 6.18 19.15 0.57
C TYR A 274 5.46 20.11 1.55
N GLU A 275 5.43 19.79 2.83
CA GLU A 275 4.81 20.64 3.86
C GLU A 275 5.53 21.99 4.03
N ALA A 276 6.85 22.02 3.83
CA ALA A 276 7.65 23.26 3.81
C ALA A 276 7.52 24.06 2.51
N GLY A 277 6.85 23.53 1.48
CA GLY A 277 6.69 24.18 0.16
C GLY A 277 7.94 24.07 -0.72
N GLU A 278 8.89 23.19 -0.39
CA GLU A 278 10.15 22.97 -1.13
C GLU A 278 10.01 21.95 -2.26
N VAL A 279 8.99 21.11 -2.23
CA VAL A 279 8.72 20.05 -3.23
C VAL A 279 7.48 20.39 -4.03
N SER A 280 7.65 20.60 -5.35
CA SER A 280 6.53 20.69 -6.29
C SER A 280 6.16 19.29 -6.80
N THR A 281 4.86 19.05 -7.04
CA THR A 281 4.35 17.80 -7.58
C THR A 281 4.99 17.48 -8.93
N SER A 282 5.60 16.29 -9.08
CA SER A 282 6.11 15.82 -10.37
C SER A 282 4.94 15.49 -11.29
N SER A 283 4.61 16.40 -12.21
CA SER A 283 3.71 16.12 -13.32
C SER A 283 4.50 15.35 -14.39
N THR A 284 4.39 14.04 -14.41
CA THR A 284 4.87 13.22 -15.53
C THR A 284 3.91 13.35 -16.69
N THR A 285 4.02 14.47 -17.43
CA THR A 285 3.47 14.57 -18.77
C THR A 285 4.40 13.84 -19.73
N GLY A 286 4.11 12.59 -20.02
CA GLY A 286 4.69 11.87 -21.15
C GLY A 286 4.22 12.53 -22.43
N THR A 287 5.01 13.46 -22.96
CA THR A 287 4.83 14.01 -24.30
C THR A 287 5.29 12.97 -25.31
N THR A 288 4.36 12.22 -25.89
CA THR A 288 4.58 11.52 -27.14
C THR A 288 4.55 12.54 -28.26
N GLU A 289 5.70 13.10 -28.65
CA GLU A 289 5.83 13.78 -29.95
C GLU A 289 5.67 12.74 -31.06
N GLY A 290 4.53 12.83 -31.74
CA GLY A 290 4.31 12.19 -33.02
C GLY A 290 5.18 12.86 -34.08
N ALA A 291 6.18 12.17 -34.59
CA ALA A 291 6.82 12.53 -35.83
C ALA A 291 5.89 12.16 -36.99
N ALA A 292 5.33 13.18 -37.63
CA ALA A 292 4.80 13.08 -38.97
C ALA A 292 5.95 13.22 -39.96
N LEU A 293 6.10 12.23 -40.83
CA LEU A 293 6.43 12.36 -42.26
C LEU A 293 6.06 11.05 -42.97
#